data_06a4dede4c47652e2aa5bf156d04a79e
#
_entry.id   06a4dede4c47652e2aa5bf156d04a79e
#
_cell.length_a   1.000
_cell.length_b   1.000
_cell.length_c   1.000
_cell.angle_alpha   90.00
_cell.angle_beta   90.00
_cell.angle_gamma   90.00
#
_symmetry.space_group_name_H-M   'P 1'
#
loop_
_entity.id
_entity.type
_entity.pdbx_description
1 polymer ?
#
loop_
_entity_poly.entity_id
_entity_poly.type
_entity_poly.pdbx_seq_one_letter_code
_entity_poly.pdbx_strand_id
1 'polypeptide(L)'
;MEKTKGRKPFYLALVIFSLVGQVAWVVENMYLNVFIYKMFRADAQAISTMVAASAVAATVTTLLMGALSDKLGKRKLFICGGYILWGISIWSFALIRMDVIDALFPAAVSAASVGVSLVITADCLMTFFGSTANDACFNAWLTDATDETNRGKAEGINAMMPLLAILVVFGGFMGFDLNQSESWTTIFGIIGTVVLILGVAGFFLIEEKAVKIEENQNYFANIFYGFRPRVITSNTTLYLGLLGFALFNIAIQIFMPYLILYYNVSLGMENYVLIMAPAILLAAVFTALYGRVYDRKGFQSAVIPAMVLLMAGFVVLYLFRSTLPVFLGSLLMMCGYLSGMAVFGALFRDYTPENKAGMFQGLRIVGQVLIPGVIGPAIGAAVLKNAETVMNDDGTTSFVPNKNIFLAALLASVAVWVILVPLLRKMKKEKTPCANS
;
A
#
# COMPACT_ATOMS: atom_id res chain seq x y z
N MET A 1 -21.17 34.86 -3.17
CA MET A 1 -19.96 34.89 -2.31
C MET A 1 -20.00 33.91 -1.14
N GLU A 2 -21.06 33.14 -0.93
CA GLU A 2 -21.19 32.16 0.17
C GLU A 2 -20.52 30.81 -0.08
N LYS A 3 -20.29 30.44 -1.35
CA LYS A 3 -19.68 29.15 -1.77
C LYS A 3 -18.17 29.00 -1.46
N THR A 4 -17.45 30.07 -1.10
CA THR A 4 -15.99 30.03 -0.89
C THR A 4 -15.58 29.80 0.58
N LYS A 5 -16.46 30.07 1.55
CA LYS A 5 -16.13 29.90 2.99
C LYS A 5 -16.08 28.43 3.45
N GLY A 6 -16.90 27.54 2.87
CA GLY A 6 -16.93 26.11 3.21
C GLY A 6 -15.83 25.25 2.54
N ARG A 7 -15.12 25.77 1.53
CA ARG A 7 -14.12 25.00 0.78
C ARG A 7 -12.74 24.93 1.46
N LYS A 8 -12.33 25.93 2.21
CA LYS A 8 -11.02 25.95 2.90
C LYS A 8 -10.90 24.90 4.00
N PRO A 9 -11.86 24.72 4.90
CA PRO A 9 -11.81 23.67 5.94
C PRO A 9 -11.78 22.26 5.32
N PHE A 10 -12.54 22.02 4.24
CA PHE A 10 -12.54 20.76 3.52
C PHE A 10 -11.14 20.39 2.97
N TYR A 11 -10.48 21.31 2.24
CA TYR A 11 -9.15 21.03 1.70
C TYR A 11 -8.09 20.89 2.80
N LEU A 12 -8.22 21.59 3.91
CA LEU A 12 -7.34 21.43 5.07
C LEU A 12 -7.50 20.03 5.68
N ALA A 13 -8.74 19.59 5.93
CA ALA A 13 -9.01 18.25 6.41
C ALA A 13 -8.50 17.19 5.43
N LEU A 14 -8.77 17.34 4.13
CA LEU A 14 -8.29 16.45 3.08
C LEU A 14 -6.76 16.27 3.13
N VAL A 15 -6.01 17.38 3.12
CA VAL A 15 -4.54 17.32 3.09
C VAL A 15 -3.99 16.68 4.36
N ILE A 16 -4.47 17.09 5.55
CA ILE A 16 -3.92 16.62 6.82
C ILE A 16 -4.27 15.14 7.04
N PHE A 17 -5.54 14.75 6.87
CA PHE A 17 -5.95 13.36 7.08
C PHE A 17 -5.33 12.41 6.04
N SER A 18 -5.27 12.82 4.78
CA SER A 18 -4.63 12.01 3.74
C SER A 18 -3.14 11.86 3.99
N LEU A 19 -2.41 12.97 4.29
CA LEU A 19 -0.97 12.90 4.53
C LEU A 19 -0.62 12.05 5.76
N VAL A 20 -1.26 12.32 6.90
CA VAL A 20 -0.96 11.60 8.15
C VAL A 20 -1.35 10.12 8.03
N GLY A 21 -2.48 9.81 7.38
CA GLY A 21 -2.86 8.43 7.09
C GLY A 21 -1.83 7.73 6.21
N GLN A 22 -1.34 8.39 5.16
CA GLN A 22 -0.30 7.82 4.30
C GLN A 22 1.05 7.68 5.02
N VAL A 23 1.41 8.59 5.94
CA VAL A 23 2.60 8.44 6.79
C VAL A 23 2.51 7.17 7.65
N ALA A 24 1.37 6.92 8.29
CA ALA A 24 1.16 5.70 9.07
C ALA A 24 1.27 4.44 8.19
N TRP A 25 0.68 4.45 6.98
CA TRP A 25 0.79 3.34 6.02
C TRP A 25 2.21 3.11 5.50
N VAL A 26 3.01 4.15 5.29
CA VAL A 26 4.42 4.00 4.90
C VAL A 26 5.23 3.36 6.02
N VAL A 27 4.98 3.74 7.27
CA VAL A 27 5.65 3.13 8.43
C VAL A 27 5.29 1.65 8.54
N GLU A 28 4.02 1.29 8.41
CA GLU A 28 3.58 -0.11 8.41
C GLU A 28 4.22 -0.90 7.27
N ASN A 29 4.02 -0.46 6.04
CA ASN A 29 4.38 -1.25 4.86
C ASN A 29 5.90 -1.37 4.63
N MET A 30 6.71 -0.41 5.12
CA MET A 30 8.14 -0.38 4.84
C MET A 30 9.00 -0.55 6.10
N TYR A 31 8.65 0.08 7.20
CA TYR A 31 9.50 0.13 8.38
C TYR A 31 9.15 -0.90 9.46
N LEU A 32 7.92 -1.38 9.50
CA LEU A 32 7.56 -2.47 10.43
C LEU A 32 8.29 -3.77 10.08
N ASN A 33 8.57 -4.00 8.80
CA ASN A 33 9.43 -5.11 8.34
C ASN A 33 10.87 -4.97 8.87
N VAL A 34 11.38 -3.74 8.92
CA VAL A 34 12.72 -3.44 9.49
C VAL A 34 12.71 -3.60 11.01
N PHE A 35 11.64 -3.13 11.67
CA PHE A 35 11.46 -3.25 13.11
C PHE A 35 11.49 -4.72 13.56
N ILE A 36 10.65 -5.57 12.98
CA ILE A 36 10.57 -6.99 13.35
C ILE A 36 11.89 -7.74 13.06
N TYR A 37 12.57 -7.39 11.97
CA TYR A 37 13.87 -7.95 11.62
C TYR A 37 14.96 -7.56 12.63
N LYS A 38 15.09 -6.25 12.92
CA LYS A 38 16.19 -5.73 13.75
C LYS A 38 15.98 -6.02 15.24
N MET A 39 14.75 -5.87 15.73
CA MET A 39 14.46 -6.01 17.17
C MET A 39 14.24 -7.46 17.60
N PHE A 40 13.65 -8.30 16.73
CA PHE A 40 13.24 -9.66 17.09
C PHE A 40 13.90 -10.74 16.22
N ARG A 41 14.86 -10.36 15.36
CA ARG A 41 15.57 -11.31 14.48
C ARG A 41 14.62 -12.16 13.61
N ALA A 42 13.48 -11.57 13.23
CA ALA A 42 12.48 -12.25 12.43
C ALA A 42 13.08 -12.73 11.11
N ASP A 43 12.75 -13.95 10.72
CA ASP A 43 13.13 -14.51 9.45
C ASP A 43 12.23 -14.00 8.30
N ALA A 44 12.56 -14.36 7.07
CA ALA A 44 11.80 -13.93 5.90
C ALA A 44 10.37 -14.47 5.92
N GLN A 45 10.13 -15.65 6.53
CA GLN A 45 8.80 -16.24 6.65
C GLN A 45 7.92 -15.46 7.64
N ALA A 46 8.48 -15.00 8.75
CA ALA A 46 7.77 -14.18 9.74
C ALA A 46 7.36 -12.83 9.12
N ILE A 47 8.25 -12.17 8.36
CA ILE A 47 7.93 -10.94 7.61
C ILE A 47 6.80 -11.21 6.61
N SER A 48 6.89 -12.30 5.85
CA SER A 48 5.84 -12.69 4.90
C SER A 48 4.50 -12.93 5.59
N THR A 49 4.51 -13.59 6.75
CA THR A 49 3.31 -13.87 7.54
C THR A 49 2.67 -12.58 8.05
N MET A 50 3.48 -11.62 8.53
CA MET A 50 3.01 -10.31 8.97
C MET A 50 2.31 -9.57 7.83
N VAL A 51 2.96 -9.43 6.68
CA VAL A 51 2.38 -8.73 5.51
C VAL A 51 1.10 -9.43 5.02
N ALA A 52 1.08 -10.76 4.98
CA ALA A 52 -0.11 -11.52 4.58
C ALA A 52 -1.27 -11.33 5.56
N ALA A 53 -1.01 -11.39 6.86
CA ALA A 53 -2.03 -11.19 7.90
C ALA A 53 -2.60 -9.77 7.84
N SER A 54 -1.74 -8.76 7.67
CA SER A 54 -2.14 -7.36 7.48
C SER A 54 -2.99 -7.18 6.21
N ALA A 55 -2.61 -7.78 5.08
CA ALA A 55 -3.38 -7.71 3.84
C ALA A 55 -4.78 -8.34 3.97
N VAL A 56 -4.89 -9.45 4.70
CA VAL A 56 -6.19 -10.07 5.04
C VAL A 56 -7.00 -9.14 5.94
N ALA A 57 -6.40 -8.62 7.01
CA ALA A 57 -7.06 -7.69 7.93
C ALA A 57 -7.55 -6.44 7.20
N ALA A 58 -6.70 -5.81 6.38
CA ALA A 58 -7.05 -4.63 5.58
C ALA A 58 -8.24 -4.90 4.66
N THR A 59 -8.21 -6.02 3.93
CA THR A 59 -9.27 -6.35 2.97
C THR A 59 -10.60 -6.60 3.65
N VAL A 60 -10.62 -7.48 4.65
CA VAL A 60 -11.85 -7.82 5.39
C VAL A 60 -12.42 -6.58 6.07
N THR A 61 -11.57 -5.79 6.72
CA THR A 61 -11.98 -4.56 7.41
C THR A 61 -12.56 -3.54 6.45
N THR A 62 -11.86 -3.23 5.37
CA THR A 62 -12.32 -2.22 4.39
C THR A 62 -13.68 -2.59 3.81
N LEU A 63 -13.90 -3.87 3.50
CA LEU A 63 -15.18 -4.36 2.98
C LEU A 63 -16.30 -4.25 4.02
N LEU A 64 -16.09 -4.76 5.22
CA LEU A 64 -17.12 -4.80 6.26
C LEU A 64 -17.41 -3.40 6.81
N MET A 65 -16.37 -2.64 7.15
CA MET A 65 -16.53 -1.31 7.74
C MET A 65 -16.99 -0.28 6.72
N GLY A 66 -16.63 -0.44 5.44
CA GLY A 66 -17.20 0.34 4.34
C GLY A 66 -18.70 0.14 4.27
N ALA A 67 -19.17 -1.11 4.17
CA ALA A 67 -20.60 -1.43 4.12
C ALA A 67 -21.34 -0.99 5.39
N LEU A 68 -20.71 -1.11 6.57
CA LEU A 68 -21.29 -0.68 7.84
C LEU A 68 -21.43 0.85 7.91
N SER A 69 -20.41 1.58 7.49
CA SER A 69 -20.44 3.04 7.49
C SER A 69 -21.45 3.61 6.48
N ASP A 70 -21.63 2.92 5.33
CA ASP A 70 -22.67 3.23 4.35
C ASP A 70 -24.07 3.05 4.96
N LYS A 71 -24.28 1.92 5.63
CA LYS A 71 -25.56 1.59 6.28
C LYS A 71 -25.92 2.56 7.40
N LEU A 72 -24.94 3.02 8.17
CA LEU A 72 -25.16 3.92 9.31
C LEU A 72 -25.16 5.41 8.90
N GLY A 73 -24.57 5.75 7.75
CA GLY A 73 -24.45 7.12 7.26
C GLY A 73 -23.58 8.04 8.14
N LYS A 74 -22.70 7.48 8.99
CA LYS A 74 -21.92 8.22 10.01
C LYS A 74 -20.43 8.17 9.70
N ARG A 75 -19.96 8.82 8.61
CA ARG A 75 -18.56 8.81 8.19
C ARG A 75 -17.62 9.39 9.24
N LYS A 76 -17.97 10.56 9.79
CA LYS A 76 -17.16 11.31 10.75
C LYS A 76 -16.80 10.49 11.99
N LEU A 77 -17.75 9.77 12.56
CA LEU A 77 -17.51 8.95 13.74
C LEU A 77 -16.48 7.86 13.49
N PHE A 78 -16.60 7.15 12.34
CA PHE A 78 -15.67 6.09 11.95
C PHE A 78 -14.28 6.64 11.63
N ILE A 79 -14.19 7.81 10.98
CA ILE A 79 -12.90 8.44 10.70
C ILE A 79 -12.25 8.87 12.01
N CYS A 80 -12.90 9.73 12.78
CA CYS A 80 -12.31 10.30 13.99
C CYS A 80 -12.01 9.24 15.06
N GLY A 81 -12.97 8.40 15.37
CA GLY A 81 -12.81 7.30 16.32
C GLY A 81 -11.77 6.28 15.85
N GLY A 82 -11.77 5.96 14.56
CA GLY A 82 -10.79 5.06 13.97
C GLY A 82 -9.37 5.63 14.03
N TYR A 83 -9.14 6.93 13.74
CA TYR A 83 -7.81 7.56 13.89
C TYR A 83 -7.35 7.58 15.35
N ILE A 84 -8.23 7.81 16.32
CA ILE A 84 -7.87 7.71 17.74
C ILE A 84 -7.38 6.30 18.09
N LEU A 85 -8.17 5.27 17.73
CA LEU A 85 -7.82 3.89 18.02
C LEU A 85 -6.59 3.41 17.23
N TRP A 86 -6.43 3.91 15.99
CA TRP A 86 -5.24 3.68 15.18
C TRP A 86 -3.99 4.27 15.83
N GLY A 87 -4.06 5.52 16.33
CA GLY A 87 -2.96 6.15 17.06
C GLY A 87 -2.58 5.38 18.32
N ILE A 88 -3.57 4.88 19.08
CA ILE A 88 -3.34 4.03 20.26
C ILE A 88 -2.69 2.70 19.87
N SER A 89 -3.13 2.06 18.78
CA SER A 89 -2.52 0.82 18.30
C SER A 89 -1.08 1.01 17.81
N ILE A 90 -0.78 2.14 17.15
CA ILE A 90 0.62 2.48 16.79
C ILE A 90 1.46 2.67 18.06
N TRP A 91 0.92 3.32 19.10
CA TRP A 91 1.58 3.47 20.38
C TRP A 91 1.92 2.13 21.04
N SER A 92 1.12 1.10 20.84
CA SER A 92 1.36 -0.23 21.42
C SER A 92 2.68 -0.84 20.96
N PHE A 93 3.15 -0.54 19.75
CA PHE A 93 4.47 -1.02 19.29
C PHE A 93 5.64 -0.48 20.11
N ALA A 94 5.50 0.73 20.69
CA ALA A 94 6.52 1.29 21.58
C ALA A 94 6.73 0.44 22.86
N LEU A 95 5.75 -0.37 23.24
CA LEU A 95 5.78 -1.25 24.40
C LEU A 95 6.28 -2.66 24.06
N ILE A 96 6.35 -3.04 22.77
CA ILE A 96 6.81 -4.36 22.34
C ILE A 96 8.34 -4.32 22.23
N ARG A 97 9.01 -4.57 23.36
CA ARG A 97 10.46 -4.54 23.55
C ARG A 97 10.92 -5.82 24.22
N MET A 98 12.16 -6.26 23.94
CA MET A 98 12.69 -7.50 24.49
C MET A 98 12.69 -7.51 26.02
N ASP A 99 13.10 -6.40 26.65
CA ASP A 99 13.12 -6.26 28.13
C ASP A 99 11.72 -6.39 28.75
N VAL A 100 10.71 -5.84 28.10
CA VAL A 100 9.29 -5.93 28.53
C VAL A 100 8.76 -7.35 28.33
N ILE A 101 9.10 -8.00 27.21
CA ILE A 101 8.66 -9.36 26.90
C ILE A 101 9.28 -10.35 27.89
N ASP A 102 10.59 -10.24 28.18
CA ASP A 102 11.27 -11.08 29.15
C ASP A 102 10.66 -10.95 30.56
N ALA A 103 10.27 -9.74 30.93
CA ALA A 103 9.62 -9.48 32.22
C ALA A 103 8.19 -10.06 32.29
N LEU A 104 7.43 -9.97 31.20
CA LEU A 104 6.04 -10.44 31.16
C LEU A 104 5.89 -11.95 30.89
N PHE A 105 6.86 -12.53 30.16
CA PHE A 105 6.84 -13.93 29.74
C PHE A 105 8.12 -14.67 30.13
N PRO A 106 8.49 -14.73 31.42
CA PRO A 106 9.77 -15.30 31.85
C PRO A 106 9.90 -16.82 31.59
N ALA A 107 8.79 -17.50 31.31
CA ALA A 107 8.77 -18.92 30.98
C ALA A 107 8.76 -19.19 29.46
N ALA A 108 8.85 -18.16 28.63
CA ALA A 108 8.84 -18.34 27.18
C ALA A 108 10.14 -19.01 26.72
N VAL A 109 10.03 -19.99 25.82
CA VAL A 109 11.19 -20.67 25.21
C VAL A 109 12.01 -19.68 24.35
N SER A 110 11.36 -18.66 23.77
CA SER A 110 12.02 -17.63 22.98
C SER A 110 11.22 -16.33 23.10
N ALA A 111 11.79 -15.33 23.76
CA ALA A 111 11.22 -13.99 23.82
C ALA A 111 11.09 -13.34 22.44
N ALA A 112 12.05 -13.60 21.54
CA ALA A 112 11.99 -13.10 20.17
C ALA A 112 10.77 -13.63 19.41
N SER A 113 10.43 -14.92 19.53
CA SER A 113 9.23 -15.50 18.89
C SER A 113 7.95 -14.93 19.46
N VAL A 114 7.89 -14.66 20.77
CA VAL A 114 6.77 -13.98 21.41
C VAL A 114 6.65 -12.55 20.86
N GLY A 115 7.78 -11.82 20.75
CA GLY A 115 7.85 -10.48 20.18
C GLY A 115 7.32 -10.43 18.75
N VAL A 116 7.76 -11.36 17.89
CA VAL A 116 7.25 -11.51 16.51
C VAL A 116 5.73 -11.70 16.51
N SER A 117 5.21 -12.59 17.36
CA SER A 117 3.76 -12.86 17.42
C SER A 117 2.95 -11.66 17.92
N LEU A 118 3.50 -10.92 18.89
CA LEU A 118 2.88 -9.68 19.40
C LEU A 118 2.87 -8.59 18.33
N VAL A 119 3.97 -8.43 17.58
CA VAL A 119 4.04 -7.44 16.48
C VAL A 119 3.02 -7.79 15.40
N ILE A 120 2.92 -9.04 14.95
CA ILE A 120 1.93 -9.46 13.94
C ILE A 120 0.50 -9.19 14.44
N THR A 121 0.22 -9.48 15.70
CA THR A 121 -1.11 -9.25 16.28
C THR A 121 -1.42 -7.74 16.38
N ALA A 122 -0.47 -6.95 16.84
CA ALA A 122 -0.60 -5.50 16.93
C ALA A 122 -0.75 -4.86 15.54
N ASP A 123 -0.05 -5.38 14.53
CA ASP A 123 -0.16 -4.96 13.14
C ASP A 123 -1.57 -5.23 12.59
N CYS A 124 -2.13 -6.41 12.80
CA CYS A 124 -3.52 -6.69 12.42
C CYS A 124 -4.52 -5.74 13.08
N LEU A 125 -4.33 -5.40 14.37
CA LEU A 125 -5.17 -4.43 15.07
C LEU A 125 -4.99 -3.01 14.53
N MET A 126 -3.75 -2.60 14.29
CA MET A 126 -3.41 -1.32 13.68
C MET A 126 -4.06 -1.19 12.30
N THR A 127 -3.92 -2.21 11.46
CA THR A 127 -4.52 -2.29 10.13
C THR A 127 -6.05 -2.26 10.20
N PHE A 128 -6.66 -2.94 11.17
CA PHE A 128 -8.12 -2.89 11.37
C PHE A 128 -8.60 -1.44 11.59
N PHE A 129 -7.97 -0.69 12.47
CA PHE A 129 -8.38 0.69 12.74
C PHE A 129 -8.01 1.63 11.60
N GLY A 130 -6.81 1.49 11.01
CA GLY A 130 -6.36 2.28 9.87
C GLY A 130 -7.23 2.07 8.64
N SER A 131 -7.53 0.83 8.28
CA SER A 131 -8.40 0.51 7.13
C SER A 131 -9.84 0.95 7.37
N THR A 132 -10.35 0.88 8.60
CA THR A 132 -11.66 1.44 8.93
C THR A 132 -11.70 2.94 8.70
N ALA A 133 -10.72 3.67 9.25
CA ALA A 133 -10.71 5.11 9.26
C ALA A 133 -10.31 5.72 7.92
N ASN A 134 -9.22 5.22 7.32
CA ASN A 134 -8.60 5.81 6.13
C ASN A 134 -9.09 5.14 4.83
N ASP A 135 -8.97 3.82 4.71
CA ASP A 135 -9.28 3.15 3.44
C ASP A 135 -10.77 3.09 3.16
N ALA A 136 -11.60 2.79 4.16
CA ALA A 136 -13.03 2.71 3.99
C ALA A 136 -13.71 4.09 4.15
N CYS A 137 -13.65 4.67 5.34
CA CYS A 137 -14.52 5.79 5.68
C CYS A 137 -14.02 7.14 5.16
N PHE A 138 -12.70 7.40 5.18
CA PHE A 138 -12.15 8.65 4.65
C PHE A 138 -12.30 8.74 3.12
N ASN A 139 -12.02 7.67 2.38
CA ASN A 139 -12.22 7.65 0.93
C ASN A 139 -13.70 7.79 0.56
N ALA A 140 -14.61 7.19 1.34
CA ALA A 140 -16.04 7.39 1.15
C ALA A 140 -16.46 8.85 1.45
N TRP A 141 -15.97 9.43 2.56
CA TRP A 141 -16.21 10.85 2.88
C TRP A 141 -15.67 11.78 1.79
N LEU A 142 -14.50 11.51 1.22
CA LEU A 142 -13.95 12.28 0.10
C LEU A 142 -14.88 12.27 -1.09
N THR A 143 -15.45 11.11 -1.42
CA THR A 143 -16.43 10.96 -2.50
C THR A 143 -17.72 11.75 -2.20
N ASP A 144 -18.26 11.61 -0.98
CA ASP A 144 -19.50 12.27 -0.55
C ASP A 144 -19.34 13.79 -0.43
N ALA A 145 -18.14 14.27 -0.09
CA ALA A 145 -17.81 15.69 0.10
C ALA A 145 -17.48 16.43 -1.20
N THR A 146 -17.30 15.71 -2.31
CA THR A 146 -16.93 16.28 -3.62
C THR A 146 -18.08 16.21 -4.62
N ASP A 147 -18.07 17.13 -5.58
CA ASP A 147 -18.96 17.19 -6.72
C ASP A 147 -18.15 17.27 -8.04
N GLU A 148 -18.81 17.27 -9.18
CA GLU A 148 -18.17 17.33 -10.51
C GLU A 148 -17.21 18.52 -10.67
N THR A 149 -17.43 19.62 -9.93
CA THR A 149 -16.63 20.85 -10.06
C THR A 149 -15.33 20.83 -9.28
N ASN A 150 -15.21 19.98 -8.24
CA ASN A 150 -14.05 19.97 -7.33
C ASN A 150 -13.43 18.57 -7.12
N ARG A 151 -14.09 17.50 -7.58
CA ARG A 151 -13.62 16.11 -7.41
C ARG A 151 -12.23 15.90 -8.00
N GLY A 152 -11.98 16.33 -9.24
CA GLY A 152 -10.69 16.17 -9.88
C GLY A 152 -9.54 16.85 -9.11
N LYS A 153 -9.79 18.02 -8.51
CA LYS A 153 -8.80 18.70 -7.67
C LYS A 153 -8.55 17.95 -6.36
N ALA A 154 -9.60 17.49 -5.71
CA ALA A 154 -9.51 16.77 -4.45
C ALA A 154 -8.81 15.42 -4.63
N GLU A 155 -9.16 14.65 -5.66
CA GLU A 155 -8.49 13.41 -6.04
C GLU A 155 -7.01 13.63 -6.40
N GLY A 156 -6.70 14.71 -7.15
CA GLY A 156 -5.31 15.07 -7.47
C GLY A 156 -4.48 15.34 -6.22
N ILE A 157 -5.02 16.08 -5.24
CA ILE A 157 -4.36 16.31 -3.95
C ILE A 157 -4.16 14.98 -3.22
N ASN A 158 -5.20 14.16 -3.09
CA ASN A 158 -5.14 12.87 -2.40
C ASN A 158 -4.08 11.93 -3.02
N ALA A 159 -3.99 11.90 -4.33
CA ALA A 159 -3.02 11.07 -5.07
C ALA A 159 -1.55 11.47 -4.86
N MET A 160 -1.28 12.70 -4.43
CA MET A 160 0.08 13.17 -4.12
C MET A 160 0.53 12.78 -2.71
N MET A 161 -0.39 12.51 -1.79
CA MET A 161 -0.08 12.31 -0.37
C MET A 161 0.79 11.09 -0.09
N PRO A 162 0.64 9.92 -0.74
CA PRO A 162 1.54 8.78 -0.54
C PRO A 162 3.00 9.11 -0.85
N LEU A 163 3.25 9.91 -1.89
CA LEU A 163 4.61 10.33 -2.26
C LEU A 163 5.22 11.28 -1.24
N LEU A 164 4.43 12.26 -0.78
CA LEU A 164 4.85 13.16 0.29
C LEU A 164 5.09 12.41 1.60
N ALA A 165 4.26 11.43 1.92
CA ALA A 165 4.40 10.60 3.11
C ALA A 165 5.71 9.80 3.11
N ILE A 166 6.09 9.20 1.98
CA ILE A 166 7.38 8.49 1.86
C ILE A 166 8.55 9.45 2.12
N LEU A 167 8.50 10.67 1.61
CA LEU A 167 9.55 11.66 1.84
C LEU A 167 9.61 12.12 3.30
N VAL A 168 8.45 12.33 3.93
CA VAL A 168 8.35 12.69 5.35
C VAL A 168 8.92 11.58 6.23
N VAL A 169 8.57 10.32 5.95
CA VAL A 169 9.05 9.17 6.73
C VAL A 169 10.55 8.95 6.51
N PHE A 170 11.01 8.93 5.26
CA PHE A 170 12.43 8.74 4.95
C PHE A 170 13.28 9.86 5.55
N GLY A 171 12.88 11.12 5.35
CA GLY A 171 13.58 12.27 5.92
C GLY A 171 13.55 12.28 7.45
N GLY A 172 12.40 11.96 8.05
CA GLY A 172 12.22 11.90 9.50
C GLY A 172 13.03 10.79 10.16
N PHE A 173 13.20 9.65 9.47
CA PHE A 173 13.91 8.48 10.05
C PHE A 173 15.42 8.52 9.84
N MET A 174 15.95 9.39 8.98
CA MET A 174 17.40 9.55 8.78
C MET A 174 18.19 9.88 10.06
N GLY A 175 17.53 10.52 11.03
CA GLY A 175 18.17 10.90 12.31
C GLY A 175 18.14 9.81 13.37
N PHE A 176 17.51 8.66 13.12
CA PHE A 176 17.35 7.58 14.09
C PHE A 176 18.24 6.39 13.75
N ASP A 177 18.93 5.86 14.77
CA ASP A 177 19.61 4.56 14.66
C ASP A 177 18.57 3.44 14.83
N LEU A 178 18.18 2.83 13.71
CA LEU A 178 17.17 1.76 13.68
C LEU A 178 17.65 0.43 14.32
N ASN A 179 18.91 0.34 14.79
CA ASN A 179 19.39 -0.79 15.58
C ASN A 179 19.05 -0.63 17.07
N GLN A 180 18.64 0.56 17.50
CA GLN A 180 18.33 0.89 18.89
C GLN A 180 16.81 0.83 19.16
N SER A 181 16.45 0.15 20.26
CA SER A 181 15.04 0.01 20.69
C SER A 181 14.42 1.37 21.06
N GLU A 182 15.20 2.29 21.61
CA GLU A 182 14.78 3.65 21.96
C GLU A 182 14.35 4.48 20.75
N SER A 183 15.01 4.28 19.61
CA SER A 183 14.63 4.91 18.34
C SER A 183 13.22 4.48 17.92
N TRP A 184 12.92 3.20 17.99
CA TRP A 184 11.59 2.68 17.66
C TRP A 184 10.52 3.14 18.63
N THR A 185 10.81 3.16 19.93
CA THR A 185 9.92 3.72 20.94
C THR A 185 9.56 5.16 20.62
N THR A 186 10.55 5.96 20.25
CA THR A 186 10.36 7.39 19.90
C THR A 186 9.56 7.52 18.59
N ILE A 187 9.89 6.76 17.57
CA ILE A 187 9.20 6.76 16.26
C ILE A 187 7.71 6.44 16.43
N PHE A 188 7.40 5.29 17.06
CA PHE A 188 6.00 4.90 17.27
C PHE A 188 5.28 5.87 18.21
N GLY A 189 5.96 6.41 19.20
CA GLY A 189 5.44 7.43 20.10
C GLY A 189 5.03 8.70 19.35
N ILE A 190 5.89 9.23 18.48
CA ILE A 190 5.60 10.44 17.69
C ILE A 190 4.44 10.17 16.72
N ILE A 191 4.53 9.11 15.93
CA ILE A 191 3.53 8.82 14.89
C ILE A 191 2.18 8.51 15.52
N GLY A 192 2.15 7.65 16.54
CA GLY A 192 0.92 7.32 17.26
C GLY A 192 0.26 8.56 17.88
N THR A 193 1.07 9.47 18.46
CA THR A 193 0.56 10.73 19.02
C THR A 193 -0.01 11.64 17.94
N VAL A 194 0.66 11.81 16.80
CA VAL A 194 0.17 12.63 15.69
C VAL A 194 -1.13 12.08 15.14
N VAL A 195 -1.23 10.77 14.91
CA VAL A 195 -2.44 10.10 14.43
C VAL A 195 -3.60 10.24 15.43
N LEU A 196 -3.33 10.07 16.74
CA LEU A 196 -4.31 10.21 17.80
C LEU A 196 -4.84 11.65 17.89
N ILE A 197 -3.94 12.64 17.92
CA ILE A 197 -4.30 14.09 17.98
C ILE A 197 -5.16 14.43 16.76
N LEU A 198 -4.80 13.91 15.58
CA LEU A 198 -5.58 14.14 14.38
C LEU A 198 -6.98 13.54 14.48
N GLY A 199 -7.12 12.35 15.06
CA GLY A 199 -8.41 11.74 15.33
C GLY A 199 -9.31 12.64 16.18
N VAL A 200 -8.75 13.21 17.26
CA VAL A 200 -9.46 14.18 18.12
C VAL A 200 -9.78 15.46 17.35
N ALA A 201 -8.82 16.04 16.64
CA ALA A 201 -9.02 17.25 15.83
C ALA A 201 -10.05 17.05 14.72
N GLY A 202 -10.22 15.83 14.25
CA GLY A 202 -11.19 15.45 13.22
C GLY A 202 -12.63 15.76 13.60
N PHE A 203 -12.98 15.69 14.89
CA PHE A 203 -14.31 16.07 15.35
C PHE A 203 -14.64 17.56 15.10
N PHE A 204 -13.63 18.39 14.91
CA PHE A 204 -13.78 19.81 14.60
C PHE A 204 -13.52 20.12 13.12
N LEU A 205 -12.70 19.33 12.44
CA LEU A 205 -12.27 19.59 11.05
C LEU A 205 -13.17 18.91 10.00
N ILE A 206 -13.70 17.72 10.32
CA ILE A 206 -14.52 16.95 9.36
C ILE A 206 -15.97 17.37 9.49
N GLU A 207 -16.52 17.89 8.42
CA GLU A 207 -17.96 18.13 8.28
C GLU A 207 -18.65 16.86 7.82
N GLU A 208 -19.66 16.42 8.57
CA GLU A 208 -20.49 15.29 8.18
C GLU A 208 -21.54 15.76 7.17
N LYS A 209 -21.53 15.18 5.98
CA LYS A 209 -22.61 15.39 5.02
C LYS A 209 -23.65 14.28 5.19
N ALA A 210 -24.91 14.63 5.08
CA ALA A 210 -26.00 13.67 5.09
C ALA A 210 -25.85 12.69 3.91
N VAL A 211 -25.55 11.44 4.22
CA VAL A 211 -25.53 10.34 3.25
C VAL A 211 -26.96 9.88 3.03
N LYS A 212 -27.41 9.77 1.77
CA LYS A 212 -28.71 9.17 1.48
C LYS A 212 -28.64 7.68 1.77
N ILE A 213 -29.28 7.27 2.86
CA ILE A 213 -29.43 5.86 3.20
C ILE A 213 -30.60 5.31 2.38
N GLU A 214 -30.32 4.33 1.52
CA GLU A 214 -31.37 3.63 0.77
C GLU A 214 -31.93 2.48 1.63
N GLU A 215 -33.13 2.61 2.14
CA GLU A 215 -33.75 1.69 3.11
C GLU A 215 -33.85 0.23 2.63
N ASN A 216 -33.82 -0.03 1.33
CA ASN A 216 -33.97 -1.37 0.74
C ASN A 216 -32.64 -1.96 0.20
N GLN A 217 -31.50 -1.33 0.43
CA GLN A 217 -30.21 -1.87 -0.02
C GLN A 217 -29.63 -2.88 0.96
N ASN A 218 -29.24 -4.04 0.45
CA ASN A 218 -28.45 -5.00 1.20
C ASN A 218 -26.95 -4.69 1.01
N TYR A 219 -26.43 -3.77 1.81
CA TYR A 219 -25.04 -3.28 1.73
C TYR A 219 -24.01 -4.42 1.78
N PHE A 220 -24.23 -5.44 2.61
CA PHE A 220 -23.32 -6.58 2.70
C PHE A 220 -23.41 -7.53 1.49
N ALA A 221 -24.57 -7.69 0.90
CA ALA A 221 -24.71 -8.47 -0.34
C ALA A 221 -24.03 -7.79 -1.53
N ASN A 222 -23.92 -6.47 -1.51
CA ASN A 222 -23.23 -5.68 -2.54
C ASN A 222 -21.72 -5.91 -2.56
N ILE A 223 -21.09 -6.30 -1.43
CA ILE A 223 -19.68 -6.68 -1.36
C ILE A 223 -19.37 -7.82 -2.35
N PHE A 224 -20.29 -8.79 -2.47
CA PHE A 224 -20.11 -9.97 -3.32
C PHE A 224 -20.63 -9.78 -4.75
N TYR A 225 -21.14 -8.58 -5.10
CA TYR A 225 -21.69 -8.34 -6.43
C TYR A 225 -20.68 -8.62 -7.57
N GLY A 226 -19.45 -8.14 -7.42
CA GLY A 226 -18.37 -8.33 -8.40
C GLY A 226 -17.91 -9.78 -8.56
N PHE A 227 -18.24 -10.67 -7.61
CA PHE A 227 -17.83 -12.09 -7.69
C PHE A 227 -18.88 -13.00 -8.36
N ARG A 228 -20.01 -12.44 -8.79
CA ARG A 228 -21.06 -13.21 -9.46
C ARG A 228 -20.62 -13.63 -10.87
N PRO A 229 -20.74 -14.93 -11.26
CA PRO A 229 -20.30 -15.40 -12.58
C PRO A 229 -20.85 -14.61 -13.76
N ARG A 230 -22.14 -14.22 -13.69
CA ARG A 230 -22.78 -13.40 -14.71
C ARG A 230 -22.15 -12.02 -14.87
N VAL A 231 -21.68 -11.42 -13.77
CA VAL A 231 -21.00 -10.11 -13.79
C VAL A 231 -19.61 -10.24 -14.39
N ILE A 232 -18.90 -11.35 -14.07
CA ILE A 232 -17.59 -11.66 -14.61
C ILE A 232 -17.66 -11.82 -16.14
N THR A 233 -18.58 -12.62 -16.63
CA THR A 233 -18.74 -12.87 -18.08
C THR A 233 -19.15 -11.61 -18.84
N SER A 234 -19.96 -10.75 -18.24
CA SER A 234 -20.41 -9.49 -18.87
C SER A 234 -19.33 -8.40 -18.89
N ASN A 235 -18.29 -8.48 -18.03
CA ASN A 235 -17.25 -7.46 -17.90
C ASN A 235 -15.84 -8.06 -18.07
N THR A 236 -15.66 -8.98 -19.00
CA THR A 236 -14.42 -9.76 -19.14
C THR A 236 -13.17 -8.88 -19.28
N THR A 237 -13.24 -7.73 -19.95
CA THR A 237 -12.10 -6.82 -20.12
C THR A 237 -11.67 -6.21 -18.78
N LEU A 238 -12.61 -5.84 -17.91
CA LEU A 238 -12.35 -5.39 -16.55
C LEU A 238 -11.63 -6.47 -15.73
N TYR A 239 -12.12 -7.73 -15.79
CA TYR A 239 -11.54 -8.84 -15.00
C TYR A 239 -10.17 -9.27 -15.51
N LEU A 240 -9.94 -9.28 -16.82
CA LEU A 240 -8.59 -9.47 -17.37
C LEU A 240 -7.64 -8.36 -16.95
N GLY A 241 -8.12 -7.11 -16.98
CA GLY A 241 -7.36 -5.96 -16.47
C GLY A 241 -7.02 -6.10 -14.98
N LEU A 242 -7.99 -6.50 -14.16
CA LEU A 242 -7.79 -6.72 -12.74
C LEU A 242 -6.83 -7.89 -12.45
N LEU A 243 -6.89 -8.96 -13.22
CA LEU A 243 -5.96 -10.09 -13.11
C LEU A 243 -4.54 -9.65 -13.48
N GLY A 244 -4.38 -8.87 -14.56
CA GLY A 244 -3.09 -8.27 -14.93
C GLY A 244 -2.56 -7.35 -13.81
N PHE A 245 -3.43 -6.55 -13.19
CA PHE A 245 -3.10 -5.68 -12.07
C PHE A 245 -2.70 -6.48 -10.82
N ALA A 246 -3.40 -7.58 -10.52
CA ALA A 246 -3.03 -8.45 -9.40
C ALA A 246 -1.65 -9.08 -9.60
N LEU A 247 -1.35 -9.61 -10.79
CA LEU A 247 -0.04 -10.16 -11.12
C LEU A 247 1.07 -9.10 -11.07
N PHE A 248 0.79 -7.90 -11.54
CA PHE A 248 1.69 -6.75 -11.41
C PHE A 248 2.01 -6.45 -9.95
N ASN A 249 1.00 -6.37 -9.08
CA ASN A 249 1.18 -6.12 -7.65
C ASN A 249 1.86 -7.31 -6.94
N ILE A 250 1.64 -8.56 -7.36
CA ILE A 250 2.41 -9.72 -6.86
C ILE A 250 3.89 -9.51 -7.11
N ALA A 251 4.29 -9.11 -8.33
CA ALA A 251 5.70 -8.85 -8.64
C ALA A 251 6.30 -7.76 -7.74
N ILE A 252 5.54 -6.73 -7.42
CA ILE A 252 5.97 -5.67 -6.48
C ILE A 252 6.10 -6.22 -5.06
N GLN A 253 5.14 -6.98 -4.58
CA GLN A 253 5.12 -7.50 -3.22
C GLN A 253 6.15 -8.60 -2.94
N ILE A 254 6.77 -9.19 -3.98
CA ILE A 254 7.88 -10.15 -3.81
C ILE A 254 9.08 -9.48 -3.14
N PHE A 255 9.44 -8.26 -3.53
CA PHE A 255 10.64 -7.58 -3.03
C PHE A 255 10.36 -6.46 -2.03
N MET A 256 9.18 -5.85 -2.09
CA MET A 256 8.86 -4.64 -1.32
C MET A 256 9.07 -4.81 0.20
N PRO A 257 8.64 -5.90 0.86
CA PRO A 257 8.86 -6.10 2.30
C PRO A 257 10.34 -6.20 2.69
N TYR A 258 11.19 -6.60 1.77
CA TYR A 258 12.62 -6.84 1.99
C TYR A 258 13.50 -5.72 1.43
N LEU A 259 12.92 -4.72 0.78
CA LEU A 259 13.65 -3.71 0.00
C LEU A 259 14.61 -2.89 0.87
N ILE A 260 14.14 -2.31 1.97
CA ILE A 260 14.98 -1.53 2.88
C ILE A 260 16.07 -2.40 3.49
N LEU A 261 15.72 -3.62 3.89
CA LEU A 261 16.70 -4.58 4.44
C LEU A 261 17.76 -4.95 3.40
N TYR A 262 17.39 -5.11 2.12
CA TYR A 262 18.35 -5.36 1.04
C TYR A 262 19.35 -4.21 0.90
N TYR A 263 18.90 -2.95 0.90
CA TYR A 263 19.79 -1.80 0.81
C TYR A 263 20.68 -1.67 2.06
N ASN A 264 20.08 -1.80 3.24
CA ASN A 264 20.79 -1.60 4.50
C ASN A 264 21.75 -2.75 4.82
N VAL A 265 21.27 -4.01 4.76
CA VAL A 265 22.04 -5.18 5.21
C VAL A 265 22.88 -5.76 4.09
N SER A 266 22.29 -5.99 2.89
CA SER A 266 22.99 -6.72 1.82
C SER A 266 23.94 -5.84 1.03
N LEU A 267 23.59 -4.57 0.81
CA LEU A 267 24.44 -3.61 0.11
C LEU A 267 25.32 -2.78 1.06
N GLY A 268 25.09 -2.85 2.38
CA GLY A 268 25.82 -2.06 3.38
C GLY A 268 25.59 -0.55 3.24
N MET A 269 24.45 -0.14 2.64
CA MET A 269 24.13 1.26 2.41
C MET A 269 23.36 1.83 3.61
N GLU A 270 24.07 2.26 4.64
CA GLU A 270 23.47 2.86 5.84
C GLU A 270 22.60 4.07 5.47
N ASN A 271 23.03 4.88 4.53
CA ASN A 271 22.30 6.05 4.02
C ASN A 271 21.47 5.73 2.76
N TYR A 272 20.79 4.58 2.70
CA TYR A 272 19.95 4.17 1.57
C TYR A 272 18.88 5.23 1.20
N VAL A 273 18.47 6.05 2.15
CA VAL A 273 17.51 7.15 1.94
C VAL A 273 18.02 8.13 0.89
N LEU A 274 19.34 8.42 0.87
CA LEU A 274 19.95 9.32 -0.13
C LEU A 274 19.89 8.76 -1.56
N ILE A 275 19.66 7.45 -1.70
CA ILE A 275 19.47 6.78 -2.98
C ILE A 275 17.98 6.69 -3.31
N MET A 276 17.20 6.22 -2.36
CA MET A 276 15.77 5.93 -2.56
C MET A 276 14.93 7.21 -2.69
N ALA A 277 15.15 8.23 -1.85
CA ALA A 277 14.32 9.43 -1.87
C ALA A 277 14.43 10.22 -3.20
N PRO A 278 15.63 10.49 -3.77
CA PRO A 278 15.72 11.09 -5.09
C PRO A 278 15.13 10.21 -6.20
N ALA A 279 15.31 8.88 -6.13
CA ALA A 279 14.73 7.97 -7.12
C ALA A 279 13.18 8.03 -7.10
N ILE A 280 12.57 8.04 -5.92
CA ILE A 280 11.12 8.15 -5.75
C ILE A 280 10.61 9.52 -6.21
N LEU A 281 11.30 10.61 -5.87
CA LEU A 281 10.94 11.96 -6.30
C LEU A 281 10.95 12.09 -7.83
N LEU A 282 12.01 11.64 -8.47
CA LEU A 282 12.12 11.68 -9.92
C LEU A 282 11.07 10.78 -10.59
N ALA A 283 10.83 9.60 -10.02
CA ALA A 283 9.78 8.70 -10.50
C ALA A 283 8.37 9.28 -10.33
N ALA A 284 8.12 10.04 -9.27
CA ALA A 284 6.85 10.75 -9.05
C ALA A 284 6.61 11.81 -10.12
N VAL A 285 7.63 12.65 -10.39
CA VAL A 285 7.56 13.64 -11.46
C VAL A 285 7.35 12.96 -12.82
N PHE A 286 8.12 11.91 -13.08
CA PHE A 286 7.96 11.11 -14.31
C PHE A 286 6.53 10.60 -14.45
N THR A 287 5.97 9.99 -13.40
CA THR A 287 4.62 9.42 -13.41
C THR A 287 3.53 10.47 -13.63
N ALA A 288 3.68 11.66 -13.03
CA ALA A 288 2.75 12.77 -13.24
C ALA A 288 2.72 13.23 -14.70
N LEU A 289 3.88 13.26 -15.35
CA LEU A 289 3.98 13.56 -16.78
C LEU A 289 3.48 12.40 -17.66
N TYR A 290 3.75 11.18 -17.20
CA TYR A 290 3.42 9.94 -17.91
C TYR A 290 1.91 9.68 -18.00
N GLY A 291 1.11 10.17 -17.06
CA GLY A 291 -0.35 10.10 -17.10
C GLY A 291 -0.91 10.65 -18.42
N ARG A 292 -0.29 11.68 -19.00
CA ARG A 292 -0.67 12.23 -20.31
C ARG A 292 -0.54 11.23 -21.47
N VAL A 293 0.32 10.22 -21.33
CA VAL A 293 0.47 9.15 -22.34
C VAL A 293 -0.77 8.27 -22.33
N TYR A 294 -1.26 7.93 -21.12
CA TYR A 294 -2.52 7.20 -20.97
C TYR A 294 -3.69 7.98 -21.57
N ASP A 295 -3.84 9.24 -21.19
CA ASP A 295 -4.96 10.09 -21.63
C ASP A 295 -5.00 10.27 -23.17
N ARG A 296 -3.82 10.40 -23.81
CA ARG A 296 -3.74 10.63 -25.27
C ARG A 296 -3.72 9.37 -26.11
N LYS A 297 -3.05 8.32 -25.65
CA LYS A 297 -2.75 7.12 -26.45
C LYS A 297 -3.42 5.85 -25.91
N GLY A 298 -4.05 5.92 -24.73
CA GLY A 298 -4.75 4.82 -24.10
C GLY A 298 -3.86 3.77 -23.42
N PHE A 299 -4.51 2.78 -22.84
CA PHE A 299 -3.88 1.76 -21.99
C PHE A 299 -2.70 1.04 -22.64
N GLN A 300 -2.85 0.56 -23.89
CA GLN A 300 -1.80 -0.22 -24.58
C GLN A 300 -0.48 0.55 -24.69
N SER A 301 -0.55 1.81 -25.07
CA SER A 301 0.65 2.65 -25.25
C SER A 301 1.30 3.05 -23.93
N ALA A 302 0.54 3.00 -22.83
CA ALA A 302 1.02 3.34 -21.50
C ALA A 302 1.52 2.11 -20.72
N VAL A 303 0.85 0.95 -20.79
CA VAL A 303 1.24 -0.20 -19.98
C VAL A 303 2.57 -0.81 -20.41
N ILE A 304 2.83 -0.88 -21.73
CA ILE A 304 4.04 -1.52 -22.26
C ILE A 304 5.32 -0.84 -21.79
N PRO A 305 5.51 0.50 -21.97
CA PRO A 305 6.72 1.15 -21.48
C PRO A 305 6.85 1.11 -19.94
N ALA A 306 5.75 1.20 -19.19
CA ALA A 306 5.79 1.10 -17.74
C ALA A 306 6.31 -0.29 -17.29
N MET A 307 5.84 -1.38 -17.93
CA MET A 307 6.34 -2.73 -17.66
C MET A 307 7.81 -2.90 -18.04
N VAL A 308 8.23 -2.34 -19.19
CA VAL A 308 9.63 -2.38 -19.62
C VAL A 308 10.55 -1.65 -18.64
N LEU A 309 10.16 -0.46 -18.16
CA LEU A 309 10.91 0.28 -17.13
C LEU A 309 11.04 -0.53 -15.83
N LEU A 310 9.95 -1.12 -15.37
CA LEU A 310 9.95 -1.95 -14.16
C LEU A 310 10.92 -3.14 -14.29
N MET A 311 10.80 -3.88 -15.39
CA MET A 311 11.64 -5.06 -15.64
C MET A 311 13.11 -4.66 -15.84
N ALA A 312 13.40 -3.56 -16.54
CA ALA A 312 14.76 -3.03 -16.67
C ALA A 312 15.35 -2.67 -15.31
N GLY A 313 14.56 -2.04 -14.42
CA GLY A 313 14.96 -1.76 -13.04
C GLY A 313 15.33 -3.04 -12.27
N PHE A 314 14.52 -4.09 -12.36
CA PHE A 314 14.84 -5.38 -11.74
C PHE A 314 16.11 -6.02 -12.30
N VAL A 315 16.34 -5.97 -13.60
CA VAL A 315 17.57 -6.48 -14.23
C VAL A 315 18.80 -5.73 -13.70
N VAL A 316 18.75 -4.40 -13.61
CA VAL A 316 19.88 -3.59 -13.11
C VAL A 316 20.14 -3.91 -11.64
N LEU A 317 19.11 -3.97 -10.78
CA LEU A 317 19.25 -4.29 -9.36
C LEU A 317 19.71 -5.74 -9.11
N TYR A 318 19.40 -6.66 -10.02
CA TYR A 318 19.91 -8.04 -9.94
C TYR A 318 21.38 -8.14 -10.32
N LEU A 319 21.84 -7.36 -11.33
CA LEU A 319 23.20 -7.48 -11.87
C LEU A 319 24.23 -6.65 -11.10
N PHE A 320 23.85 -5.49 -10.58
CA PHE A 320 24.79 -4.52 -10.03
C PHE A 320 24.57 -4.27 -8.53
N ARG A 321 25.67 -3.95 -7.82
CA ARG A 321 25.66 -3.66 -6.38
C ARG A 321 26.28 -2.29 -6.03
N SER A 322 26.93 -1.62 -6.99
CA SER A 322 27.55 -0.31 -6.75
C SER A 322 26.50 0.80 -6.76
N THR A 323 26.79 1.88 -6.03
CA THR A 323 25.83 2.96 -5.71
C THR A 323 25.12 3.56 -6.93
N LEU A 324 25.86 3.92 -7.98
CA LEU A 324 25.26 4.57 -9.17
C LEU A 324 24.33 3.64 -9.95
N PRO A 325 24.71 2.41 -10.33
CA PRO A 325 23.78 1.47 -10.94
C PRO A 325 22.58 1.13 -10.05
N VAL A 326 22.77 0.99 -8.73
CA VAL A 326 21.66 0.75 -7.79
C VAL A 326 20.70 1.94 -7.78
N PHE A 327 21.17 3.17 -7.79
CA PHE A 327 20.34 4.36 -7.95
C PHE A 327 19.55 4.33 -9.27
N LEU A 328 20.21 4.06 -10.40
CA LEU A 328 19.55 4.00 -11.71
C LEU A 328 18.53 2.86 -11.79
N GLY A 329 18.86 1.69 -11.24
CA GLY A 329 17.95 0.54 -11.15
C GLY A 329 16.72 0.85 -10.29
N SER A 330 16.93 1.53 -9.15
CA SER A 330 15.86 1.97 -8.27
C SER A 330 14.96 3.01 -8.96
N LEU A 331 15.56 3.96 -9.67
CA LEU A 331 14.80 4.96 -10.42
C LEU A 331 13.94 4.31 -11.52
N LEU A 332 14.52 3.42 -12.33
CA LEU A 332 13.77 2.70 -13.38
C LEU A 332 12.64 1.85 -12.77
N MET A 333 12.95 1.12 -11.72
CA MET A 333 11.98 0.29 -11.00
C MET A 333 10.82 1.15 -10.45
N MET A 334 11.11 2.27 -9.79
CA MET A 334 10.10 3.18 -9.24
C MET A 334 9.29 3.89 -10.34
N CYS A 335 9.91 4.30 -11.43
CA CYS A 335 9.20 4.83 -12.61
C CYS A 335 8.21 3.80 -13.16
N GLY A 336 8.65 2.55 -13.33
CA GLY A 336 7.79 1.46 -13.80
C GLY A 336 6.67 1.12 -12.82
N TYR A 337 6.99 1.06 -11.53
CA TYR A 337 6.03 0.76 -10.46
C TYR A 337 4.93 1.84 -10.38
N LEU A 338 5.30 3.10 -10.19
CA LEU A 338 4.33 4.17 -10.01
C LEU A 338 3.50 4.40 -11.29
N SER A 339 4.13 4.33 -12.47
CA SER A 339 3.41 4.44 -13.75
C SER A 339 2.48 3.25 -13.99
N GLY A 340 2.92 2.04 -13.67
CA GLY A 340 2.10 0.83 -13.76
C GLY A 340 0.87 0.91 -12.85
N MET A 341 1.05 1.33 -11.58
CA MET A 341 -0.06 1.56 -10.65
C MET A 341 -1.08 2.56 -11.20
N ALA A 342 -0.61 3.68 -11.76
CA ALA A 342 -1.47 4.70 -12.35
C ALA A 342 -2.24 4.16 -13.57
N VAL A 343 -1.55 3.44 -14.47
CA VAL A 343 -2.12 2.91 -15.72
C VAL A 343 -3.15 1.81 -15.45
N PHE A 344 -2.86 0.84 -14.58
CA PHE A 344 -3.82 -0.20 -14.22
C PHE A 344 -4.99 0.36 -13.40
N GLY A 345 -4.72 1.33 -12.52
CA GLY A 345 -5.76 2.03 -11.76
C GLY A 345 -6.72 2.80 -12.66
N ALA A 346 -6.20 3.45 -13.71
CA ALA A 346 -7.01 4.14 -14.72
C ALA A 346 -7.84 3.15 -15.54
N LEU A 347 -7.24 2.04 -16.00
CA LEU A 347 -7.97 0.98 -16.69
C LEU A 347 -9.14 0.45 -15.87
N PHE A 348 -8.91 0.15 -14.59
CA PHE A 348 -9.97 -0.33 -13.70
C PHE A 348 -11.12 0.67 -13.61
N ARG A 349 -10.82 1.96 -13.49
CA ARG A 349 -11.82 3.04 -13.41
C ARG A 349 -12.60 3.18 -14.71
N ASP A 350 -11.91 3.15 -15.86
CA ASP A 350 -12.53 3.34 -17.19
C ASP A 350 -13.49 2.20 -17.57
N TYR A 351 -13.19 0.97 -17.10
CA TYR A 351 -14.03 -0.21 -17.37
C TYR A 351 -15.00 -0.56 -16.24
N THR A 352 -14.97 0.16 -15.12
CA THR A 352 -15.95 -0.02 -14.06
C THR A 352 -17.28 0.58 -14.50
N PRO A 353 -18.40 -0.19 -14.50
CA PRO A 353 -19.70 0.32 -14.90
C PRO A 353 -20.12 1.53 -14.07
N GLU A 354 -20.63 2.56 -14.74
CA GLU A 354 -21.24 3.73 -14.11
C GLU A 354 -22.31 3.28 -13.11
N ASN A 355 -22.45 3.98 -12.01
CA ASN A 355 -23.39 3.69 -10.90
C ASN A 355 -23.11 2.39 -10.10
N LYS A 356 -22.00 1.67 -10.36
CA LYS A 356 -21.62 0.46 -9.63
C LYS A 356 -20.21 0.52 -9.04
N ALA A 357 -19.57 1.67 -9.06
CA ALA A 357 -18.18 1.85 -8.60
C ALA A 357 -17.97 1.30 -7.17
N GLY A 358 -18.89 1.56 -6.24
CA GLY A 358 -18.82 1.04 -4.86
C GLY A 358 -18.87 -0.49 -4.79
N MET A 359 -19.67 -1.14 -5.64
CA MET A 359 -19.79 -2.61 -5.67
C MET A 359 -18.52 -3.29 -6.23
N PHE A 360 -17.74 -2.59 -7.06
CA PHE A 360 -16.47 -3.10 -7.60
C PHE A 360 -15.25 -2.77 -6.75
N GLN A 361 -15.36 -1.88 -5.74
CA GLN A 361 -14.25 -1.58 -4.83
C GLN A 361 -13.80 -2.82 -4.04
N GLY A 362 -14.74 -3.66 -3.63
CA GLY A 362 -14.41 -4.92 -2.98
C GLY A 362 -13.60 -5.85 -3.86
N LEU A 363 -13.94 -5.93 -5.14
CA LEU A 363 -13.18 -6.71 -6.11
C LEU A 363 -11.77 -6.12 -6.33
N ARG A 364 -11.68 -4.79 -6.40
CA ARG A 364 -10.40 -4.09 -6.55
C ARG A 364 -9.46 -4.36 -5.38
N ILE A 365 -9.93 -4.26 -4.13
CA ILE A 365 -9.07 -4.48 -2.96
C ILE A 365 -8.58 -5.93 -2.88
N VAL A 366 -9.41 -6.90 -3.27
CA VAL A 366 -8.98 -8.31 -3.36
C VAL A 366 -7.87 -8.48 -4.40
N GLY A 367 -8.00 -7.88 -5.59
CA GLY A 367 -6.98 -7.99 -6.66
C GLY A 367 -5.73 -7.14 -6.40
N GLN A 368 -5.85 -6.00 -5.72
CA GLN A 368 -4.75 -5.06 -5.51
C GLN A 368 -4.00 -5.27 -4.19
N VAL A 369 -4.68 -5.74 -3.15
CA VAL A 369 -4.12 -5.83 -1.79
C VAL A 369 -4.07 -7.28 -1.31
N LEU A 370 -5.21 -7.99 -1.27
CA LEU A 370 -5.27 -9.33 -0.66
C LEU A 370 -4.40 -10.35 -1.39
N ILE A 371 -4.66 -10.56 -2.68
CA ILE A 371 -3.93 -11.57 -3.46
C ILE A 371 -2.43 -11.25 -3.53
N PRO A 372 -2.02 -10.03 -3.88
CA PRO A 372 -0.60 -9.66 -3.89
C PRO A 372 0.06 -9.70 -2.52
N GLY A 373 -0.61 -9.22 -1.47
CA GLY A 373 -0.08 -9.18 -0.10
C GLY A 373 0.10 -10.56 0.53
N VAL A 374 -0.63 -11.58 0.05
CA VAL A 374 -0.43 -12.98 0.49
C VAL A 374 0.60 -13.70 -0.39
N ILE A 375 0.46 -13.62 -1.72
CA ILE A 375 1.28 -14.40 -2.65
C ILE A 375 2.69 -13.80 -2.82
N GLY A 376 2.79 -12.48 -2.96
CA GLY A 376 4.07 -11.82 -3.22
C GLY A 376 5.11 -12.06 -2.12
N PRO A 377 4.83 -11.70 -0.85
CA PRO A 377 5.75 -11.94 0.25
C PRO A 377 6.07 -13.42 0.48
N ALA A 378 5.12 -14.33 0.22
CA ALA A 378 5.36 -15.77 0.31
C ALA A 378 6.39 -16.25 -0.73
N ILE A 379 6.33 -15.74 -1.96
CA ILE A 379 7.36 -16.00 -2.98
C ILE A 379 8.70 -15.40 -2.54
N GLY A 380 8.70 -14.14 -2.03
CA GLY A 380 9.90 -13.49 -1.50
C GLY A 380 10.56 -14.31 -0.38
N ALA A 381 9.77 -14.76 0.59
CA ALA A 381 10.26 -15.64 1.68
C ALA A 381 10.81 -16.97 1.16
N ALA A 382 10.14 -17.59 0.21
CA ALA A 382 10.61 -18.85 -0.40
C ALA A 382 11.96 -18.68 -1.10
N VAL A 383 12.17 -17.56 -1.80
CA VAL A 383 13.45 -17.21 -2.44
C VAL A 383 14.55 -16.96 -1.42
N LEU A 384 14.21 -16.42 -0.25
CA LEU A 384 15.13 -16.09 0.82
C LEU A 384 15.34 -17.25 1.82
N LYS A 385 14.68 -18.38 1.67
CA LYS A 385 14.76 -19.53 2.60
C LYS A 385 16.19 -20.02 2.84
N ASN A 386 17.03 -20.01 1.80
CA ASN A 386 18.42 -20.43 1.85
C ASN A 386 19.38 -19.22 1.71
N ALA A 387 18.95 -18.03 2.15
CA ALA A 387 19.81 -16.87 2.15
C ALA A 387 20.96 -17.03 3.15
N GLU A 388 22.07 -16.37 2.87
CA GLU A 388 23.19 -16.27 3.81
C GLU A 388 22.71 -15.69 5.14
N THR A 389 23.37 -16.08 6.23
CA THR A 389 23.10 -15.53 7.56
C THR A 389 24.32 -14.78 8.06
N VAL A 390 24.08 -13.73 8.83
CA VAL A 390 25.11 -12.96 9.54
C VAL A 390 24.93 -13.17 11.04
N MET A 391 26.03 -13.35 11.75
CA MET A 391 26.05 -13.41 13.20
C MET A 391 25.97 -12.00 13.76
N ASN A 392 25.05 -11.75 14.66
CA ASN A 392 24.88 -10.50 15.37
C ASN A 392 25.76 -10.46 16.62
N ASP A 393 25.97 -9.28 17.19
CA ASP A 393 26.80 -9.07 18.40
C ASP A 393 26.26 -9.84 19.63
N ASP A 394 24.98 -10.14 19.66
CA ASP A 394 24.30 -10.93 20.70
C ASP A 394 24.41 -12.46 20.50
N GLY A 395 25.18 -12.92 19.50
CA GLY A 395 25.36 -14.34 19.16
C GLY A 395 24.15 -14.95 18.38
N THR A 396 23.11 -14.19 18.10
CA THR A 396 22.01 -14.64 17.25
C THR A 396 22.37 -14.52 15.77
N THR A 397 21.59 -15.16 14.89
CA THR A 397 21.79 -15.07 13.45
C THR A 397 20.60 -14.36 12.79
N SER A 398 20.88 -13.50 11.80
CA SER A 398 19.88 -12.89 10.95
C SER A 398 20.11 -13.27 9.48
N PHE A 399 19.04 -13.48 8.70
CA PHE A 399 19.16 -13.72 7.26
C PHE A 399 19.59 -12.44 6.53
N VAL A 400 20.31 -12.58 5.45
CA VAL A 400 20.72 -11.47 4.57
C VAL A 400 19.88 -11.52 3.30
N PRO A 401 18.97 -10.56 3.09
CA PRO A 401 18.20 -10.52 1.85
C PRO A 401 19.13 -10.51 0.64
N ASN A 402 18.84 -11.26 -0.40
CA ASN A 402 19.70 -11.35 -1.56
C ASN A 402 19.02 -10.84 -2.84
N LYS A 403 19.79 -10.59 -3.86
CA LYS A 403 19.34 -10.05 -5.15
C LYS A 403 18.30 -10.91 -5.88
N ASN A 404 18.11 -12.17 -5.49
CA ASN A 404 17.18 -13.08 -6.14
C ASN A 404 15.72 -12.65 -5.95
N ILE A 405 15.40 -11.78 -4.99
CA ILE A 405 14.08 -11.15 -4.88
C ILE A 405 13.73 -10.36 -6.15
N PHE A 406 14.70 -9.68 -6.76
CA PHE A 406 14.47 -8.96 -8.03
C PHE A 406 14.34 -9.91 -9.21
N LEU A 407 15.07 -11.04 -9.23
CA LEU A 407 14.91 -12.08 -10.25
C LEU A 407 13.52 -12.70 -10.17
N ALA A 408 13.05 -13.02 -8.97
CA ALA A 408 11.70 -13.56 -8.78
C ALA A 408 10.62 -12.55 -9.19
N ALA A 409 10.79 -11.26 -8.84
CA ALA A 409 9.90 -10.19 -9.27
C ALA A 409 9.92 -10.00 -10.81
N LEU A 410 11.08 -10.13 -11.45
CA LEU A 410 11.21 -10.12 -12.91
C LEU A 410 10.43 -11.26 -13.55
N LEU A 411 10.59 -12.49 -13.05
CA LEU A 411 9.85 -13.65 -13.54
C LEU A 411 8.33 -13.53 -13.36
N ALA A 412 7.90 -13.03 -12.20
CA ALA A 412 6.49 -12.71 -11.97
C ALA A 412 5.98 -11.61 -12.93
N SER A 413 6.81 -10.62 -13.26
CA SER A 413 6.47 -9.58 -14.24
C SER A 413 6.31 -10.15 -15.66
N VAL A 414 7.04 -11.21 -16.02
CA VAL A 414 6.83 -11.91 -17.29
C VAL A 414 5.43 -12.55 -17.33
N ALA A 415 4.94 -13.09 -16.21
CA ALA A 415 3.59 -13.65 -16.15
C ALA A 415 2.49 -12.59 -16.43
N VAL A 416 2.74 -11.31 -16.12
CA VAL A 416 1.81 -10.22 -16.47
C VAL A 416 1.58 -10.16 -17.99
N TRP A 417 2.60 -10.38 -18.81
CA TRP A 417 2.49 -10.35 -20.27
C TRP A 417 1.56 -11.43 -20.81
N VAL A 418 1.48 -12.59 -20.15
CA VAL A 418 0.55 -13.66 -20.53
C VAL A 418 -0.89 -13.19 -20.51
N ILE A 419 -1.23 -12.30 -19.54
CA ILE A 419 -2.57 -11.71 -19.44
C ILE A 419 -2.71 -10.45 -20.29
N LEU A 420 -1.66 -9.64 -20.40
CA LEU A 420 -1.70 -8.42 -21.21
C LEU A 420 -1.96 -8.71 -22.69
N VAL A 421 -1.35 -9.74 -23.28
CA VAL A 421 -1.54 -10.05 -24.70
C VAL A 421 -3.03 -10.30 -25.06
N PRO A 422 -3.77 -11.20 -24.39
CA PRO A 422 -5.19 -11.39 -24.69
C PRO A 422 -6.02 -10.16 -24.34
N LEU A 423 -5.70 -9.44 -23.26
CA LEU A 423 -6.38 -8.20 -22.87
C LEU A 423 -6.27 -7.15 -24.00
N LEU A 424 -5.06 -6.87 -24.48
CA LEU A 424 -4.81 -5.88 -25.54
C LEU A 424 -5.49 -6.28 -26.86
N ARG A 425 -5.47 -7.57 -27.22
CA ARG A 425 -6.18 -8.08 -28.40
C ARG A 425 -7.69 -7.87 -28.28
N LYS A 426 -8.27 -8.11 -27.11
CA LYS A 426 -9.69 -7.90 -26.87
C LYS A 426 -10.06 -6.43 -26.94
N MET A 427 -9.30 -5.55 -26.26
CA MET A 427 -9.53 -4.10 -26.30
C MET A 427 -9.43 -3.53 -27.73
N LYS A 428 -8.53 -4.08 -28.57
CA LYS A 428 -8.43 -3.68 -29.98
C LYS A 428 -9.70 -4.07 -30.76
N LYS A 429 -10.26 -5.26 -30.52
CA LYS A 429 -11.51 -5.69 -31.14
C LYS A 429 -12.71 -4.84 -30.72
N GLU A 430 -12.78 -4.46 -29.42
CA GLU A 430 -13.85 -3.59 -28.89
C GLU A 430 -13.78 -2.16 -29.46
N LYS A 431 -12.58 -1.67 -29.82
CA LYS A 431 -12.37 -0.35 -30.46
C LYS A 431 -12.61 -0.32 -31.97
N THR A 432 -12.72 -1.48 -32.61
CA THR A 432 -13.04 -1.61 -34.03
C THR A 432 -14.45 -2.17 -34.16
N PRO A 433 -15.53 -1.36 -34.02
CA PRO A 433 -16.85 -1.84 -34.34
C PRO A 433 -16.95 -2.00 -35.85
N CYS A 434 -17.35 -3.17 -36.26
CA CYS A 434 -17.84 -3.55 -37.60
C CYS A 434 -17.71 -2.47 -38.71
N ALA A 435 -16.56 -2.44 -39.39
CA ALA A 435 -16.45 -1.82 -40.69
C ALA A 435 -16.89 -2.81 -41.82
N ASN A 436 -17.74 -3.81 -41.48
CA ASN A 436 -18.32 -4.74 -42.43
C ASN A 436 -19.73 -5.16 -41.93
N SER A 437 -20.72 -4.36 -42.20
CA SER A 437 -22.09 -4.77 -42.41
C SER A 437 -22.76 -3.85 -43.43
#